data_abea222b43619470d54700914da93875
#
_entry.id   abea222b43619470d54700914da93875
#
_cell.length_a   1.000
_cell.length_b   1.000
_cell.length_c   1.000
_cell.angle_alpha   90.00
_cell.angle_beta   90.00
_cell.angle_gamma   90.00
#
_symmetry.space_group_name_H-M   'P 1'
#
loop_
_entity.id
_entity.type
_entity.pdbx_description
1 polymer ?
#
loop_
_entity_poly.entity_id
_entity_poly.type
_entity_poly.pdbx_seq_one_letter_code
_entity_poly.pdbx_strand_id
1 'polypeptide(L)'
;MKKGLSRRNLFKYMGVGGATAVVAGCEKKPEKLIPMLVPPTDYEYTPQTAYQYMTTCRECDAACGMMVTTREHRAQKAEGNPNHPVNQGALCARGQASLQTLYNPNRHAHPVADGKQIPWEEGMQQFSAIIQAASGAIAYLGKPASGSEGDFVDEWLQAAGGGQRFKFNLLTQKSQAEANKIAFDHADVPEYAFEKAGVVFNFSTDFLENWGNPVENARRFTDMHVYKNGRKNKFIHISPQVSLTGAKADRWIVINPGTEGLVALAIASVIQKENGTYKFLKKYLQAYSPEKVAEATGVSAEILSELAIDAMEHGPLLALGGGNVSATDQSVETLVAVNILNAVSGALNKTILFSDQTAPESSTHQDLTQLISDLNAGKIKLLIVDDSNPVYALPPSMGFLQAMKKAFVVSLASQKSETTHAANLVLPALTAYESWGDAFPRNGVRSIQQPVMSTVNMFDARAREDILLSVAQNVNKKAFSGNSSYLDYLQNIWQKIQRKVGDRRNFDSFWISVLENGGIFEKPKFIRASLNRRVASVKLNDPGMAGSDGLTLLPTTSLLLGDGSGANKPWLQEVPDPMSQIVW
;
A
#
# COMPACT_ATOMS: atom_id res chain seq x y z
N MET A 1 46.29 40.44 45.97
CA MET A 1 46.07 39.10 45.39
C MET A 1 44.60 38.91 45.15
N LYS A 2 44.13 38.99 43.88
CA LYS A 2 42.71 38.76 43.50
C LYS A 2 42.51 37.26 43.50
N LYS A 3 41.62 36.74 44.36
CA LYS A 3 41.17 35.33 44.32
C LYS A 3 40.30 35.12 43.08
N GLY A 4 40.80 34.35 42.11
CA GLY A 4 40.04 33.95 40.94
C GLY A 4 38.89 33.02 41.31
N LEU A 5 37.76 33.25 40.70
CA LEU A 5 36.56 32.41 40.82
C LEU A 5 36.87 30.99 40.30
N SER A 6 36.69 29.98 41.17
CA SER A 6 36.84 28.58 40.82
C SER A 6 35.73 28.18 39.83
N ARG A 7 36.03 27.33 38.81
CA ARG A 7 35.07 26.80 37.84
C ARG A 7 33.79 26.23 38.48
N ARG A 8 33.95 25.59 39.66
CA ARG A 8 32.84 25.02 40.44
C ARG A 8 31.89 26.10 41.00
N ASN A 9 32.42 27.26 41.37
CA ASN A 9 31.60 28.38 41.86
C ASN A 9 30.93 29.12 40.70
N LEU A 10 31.56 29.19 39.52
CA LEU A 10 30.96 29.73 38.32
C LEU A 10 29.70 28.93 37.90
N PHE A 11 29.80 27.60 37.91
CA PHE A 11 28.65 26.75 37.61
C PHE A 11 27.51 26.84 38.65
N LYS A 12 27.85 27.04 39.92
CA LYS A 12 26.85 27.27 40.97
C LYS A 12 26.09 28.59 40.75
N TYR A 13 26.82 29.65 40.39
CA TYR A 13 26.19 30.96 40.12
C TYR A 13 25.39 30.96 38.81
N MET A 14 25.85 30.25 37.78
CA MET A 14 25.08 30.09 36.55
C MET A 14 23.83 29.22 36.74
N GLY A 15 23.89 28.15 37.56
CA GLY A 15 22.74 27.32 37.90
C GLY A 15 21.64 28.09 38.66
N VAL A 16 22.01 28.91 39.61
CA VAL A 16 21.07 29.75 40.37
C VAL A 16 20.53 30.89 39.51
N GLY A 17 21.38 31.52 38.69
CA GLY A 17 20.95 32.58 37.76
C GLY A 17 20.03 32.08 36.63
N GLY A 18 20.32 30.86 36.14
CA GLY A 18 19.46 30.21 35.12
C GLY A 18 18.10 29.81 35.69
N ALA A 19 18.04 29.27 36.89
CA ALA A 19 16.77 28.88 37.52
C ALA A 19 15.86 30.09 37.81
N THR A 20 16.46 31.21 38.27
CA THR A 20 15.67 32.44 38.51
C THR A 20 15.20 33.10 37.22
N ALA A 21 15.95 33.02 36.11
CA ALA A 21 15.53 33.54 34.83
C ALA A 21 14.37 32.72 34.21
N VAL A 22 14.33 31.40 34.39
CA VAL A 22 13.27 30.52 33.93
C VAL A 22 11.98 30.75 34.73
N VAL A 23 12.08 30.93 36.06
CA VAL A 23 10.89 31.19 36.90
C VAL A 23 10.34 32.61 36.67
N ALA A 24 11.20 33.61 36.41
CA ALA A 24 10.74 34.96 36.09
C ALA A 24 10.16 35.13 34.70
N GLY A 25 10.51 34.21 33.74
CA GLY A 25 9.97 34.21 32.37
C GLY A 25 8.56 33.63 32.25
N CYS A 26 8.11 32.84 33.22
CA CYS A 26 6.80 32.17 33.16
C CYS A 26 5.65 32.95 33.79
N GLU A 27 5.86 34.10 34.41
CA GLU A 27 4.81 34.83 35.18
C GLU A 27 4.31 36.12 34.56
N LYS A 28 4.69 36.50 33.35
CA LYS A 28 3.99 37.62 32.69
C LYS A 28 2.75 37.08 31.96
N LYS A 29 1.66 36.99 32.68
CA LYS A 29 0.32 37.06 32.08
C LYS A 29 0.27 38.32 31.24
N PRO A 30 -0.23 38.26 29.99
CA PRO A 30 -0.38 39.46 29.18
C PRO A 30 -1.22 40.49 29.95
N GLU A 31 -0.68 41.70 30.15
CA GLU A 31 -1.29 42.77 30.93
C GLU A 31 -2.63 43.26 30.35
N LYS A 32 -2.99 42.84 29.16
CA LYS A 32 -4.28 43.13 28.54
C LYS A 32 -4.85 41.89 27.86
N LEU A 33 -5.77 41.21 28.49
CA LEU A 33 -6.80 40.44 27.81
C LEU A 33 -7.73 41.47 27.11
N ILE A 34 -7.69 41.54 25.79
CA ILE A 34 -8.70 42.23 25.02
C ILE A 34 -9.89 41.26 25.02
N PRO A 35 -10.97 41.54 25.79
CA PRO A 35 -12.16 40.71 25.75
C PRO A 35 -12.69 40.79 24.30
N MET A 36 -12.98 39.65 23.68
CA MET A 36 -13.74 39.66 22.44
C MET A 36 -15.10 40.30 22.73
N LEU A 37 -15.40 41.43 22.07
CA LEU A 37 -16.66 42.15 22.20
C LEU A 37 -17.88 41.34 21.74
N VAL A 38 -17.63 40.35 20.89
CA VAL A 38 -18.62 39.34 20.48
C VAL A 38 -17.97 37.98 20.73
N PRO A 39 -18.46 37.18 21.69
CA PRO A 39 -18.01 35.79 21.80
C PRO A 39 -18.32 35.10 20.47
N PRO A 40 -17.39 34.30 19.93
CA PRO A 40 -17.65 33.56 18.71
C PRO A 40 -18.71 32.48 19.00
N THR A 41 -19.98 32.88 18.87
CA THR A 41 -21.12 31.97 19.05
C THR A 41 -21.26 30.98 17.89
N ASP A 42 -20.64 31.30 16.74
CA ASP A 42 -20.78 30.54 15.51
C ASP A 42 -19.44 29.99 14.98
N TYR A 43 -18.37 30.02 15.78
CA TYR A 43 -17.09 29.43 15.34
C TYR A 43 -17.03 27.95 15.72
N GLU A 44 -17.00 27.11 14.73
CA GLU A 44 -16.72 25.67 14.87
C GLU A 44 -15.28 25.39 15.34
N TYR A 45 -14.43 26.41 15.45
CA TYR A 45 -13.05 26.26 15.87
C TYR A 45 -12.55 27.42 16.74
N THR A 46 -11.58 27.11 17.61
CA THR A 46 -10.86 28.12 18.40
C THR A 46 -9.61 28.56 17.62
N PRO A 47 -9.43 29.87 17.34
CA PRO A 47 -8.23 30.37 16.66
C PRO A 47 -6.95 29.91 17.38
N GLN A 48 -5.89 29.58 16.61
CA GLN A 48 -4.60 29.09 17.07
C GLN A 48 -4.64 27.71 17.75
N THR A 49 -5.79 27.11 17.95
CA THR A 49 -5.89 25.73 18.47
C THR A 49 -5.62 24.73 17.35
N ALA A 50 -4.82 23.72 17.67
CA ALA A 50 -4.58 22.60 16.75
C ALA A 50 -5.68 21.54 16.97
N TYR A 51 -6.33 21.13 15.89
CA TYR A 51 -7.26 20.00 15.87
C TYR A 51 -6.61 18.81 15.19
N GLN A 52 -6.95 17.62 15.65
CA GLN A 52 -6.43 16.37 15.10
C GLN A 52 -7.57 15.53 14.55
N TYR A 53 -7.45 15.13 13.30
CA TYR A 53 -8.39 14.25 12.63
C TYR A 53 -7.73 12.91 12.33
N MET A 54 -8.38 11.82 12.75
CA MET A 54 -7.95 10.48 12.37
C MET A 54 -8.50 10.16 10.99
N THR A 55 -7.63 9.76 10.07
CA THR A 55 -8.00 9.44 8.69
C THR A 55 -7.12 8.30 8.16
N THR A 56 -7.21 7.98 6.88
CA THR A 56 -6.50 6.87 6.25
C THR A 56 -5.59 7.36 5.12
N CYS A 57 -4.34 6.90 5.12
CA CYS A 57 -3.39 7.14 4.04
C CYS A 57 -3.83 6.39 2.77
N ARG A 58 -3.81 7.08 1.62
CA ARG A 58 -4.19 6.51 0.30
C ARG A 58 -3.01 6.42 -0.68
N GLU A 59 -1.77 6.52 -0.17
CA GLU A 59 -0.57 6.48 -1.01
C GLU A 59 -0.23 5.08 -1.54
N CYS A 60 -0.69 4.03 -0.86
CA CYS A 60 -0.55 2.64 -1.26
C CYS A 60 -1.59 1.75 -0.57
N ASP A 61 -1.65 0.48 -0.94
CA ASP A 61 -2.61 -0.51 -0.42
C ASP A 61 -2.45 -0.82 1.08
N ALA A 62 -1.35 -0.39 1.71
CA ALA A 62 -1.12 -0.52 3.15
C ALA A 62 -2.16 0.24 4.00
N ALA A 63 -2.77 1.29 3.45
CA ALA A 63 -3.84 2.07 4.06
C ALA A 63 -3.60 2.38 5.55
N CYS A 64 -2.40 2.87 5.88
CA CYS A 64 -1.99 3.22 7.25
C CYS A 64 -2.95 4.24 7.86
N GLY A 65 -3.27 4.06 9.15
CA GLY A 65 -4.02 5.08 9.89
C GLY A 65 -3.19 6.33 10.08
N MET A 66 -3.78 7.48 9.81
CA MET A 66 -3.16 8.80 9.94
C MET A 66 -3.85 9.64 11.00
N MET A 67 -3.06 10.50 11.64
CA MET A 67 -3.50 11.61 12.45
C MET A 67 -3.04 12.89 11.77
N VAL A 68 -3.98 13.71 11.32
CA VAL A 68 -3.69 14.96 10.62
C VAL A 68 -3.96 16.14 11.54
N THR A 69 -2.95 16.95 11.78
CA THR A 69 -3.07 18.18 12.55
C THR A 69 -3.46 19.33 11.64
N THR A 70 -4.56 20.00 11.99
CA THR A 70 -5.06 21.19 11.30
C THR A 70 -5.01 22.41 12.21
N ARG A 71 -4.74 23.55 11.63
CA ARG A 71 -4.88 24.87 12.28
C ARG A 71 -5.56 25.82 11.31
N GLU A 72 -6.49 26.59 11.81
CA GLU A 72 -7.23 27.57 10.99
C GLU A 72 -7.76 26.95 9.69
N HIS A 73 -8.39 25.76 9.82
CA HIS A 73 -8.93 24.95 8.72
C HIS A 73 -7.90 24.48 7.68
N ARG A 74 -6.60 24.50 8.01
CA ARG A 74 -5.53 24.02 7.11
C ARG A 74 -4.82 22.82 7.70
N ALA A 75 -4.74 21.75 6.92
CA ALA A 75 -3.94 20.60 7.26
C ALA A 75 -2.44 20.97 7.17
N GLN A 76 -1.71 20.80 8.27
CA GLN A 76 -0.31 21.24 8.38
C GLN A 76 0.66 20.08 8.57
N LYS A 77 0.22 18.98 9.20
CA LYS A 77 1.09 17.85 9.50
C LYS A 77 0.30 16.54 9.42
N ALA A 78 0.90 15.53 8.82
CA ALA A 78 0.41 14.16 8.81
C ALA A 78 1.36 13.28 9.62
N GLU A 79 0.83 12.52 10.57
CA GLU A 79 1.53 11.55 11.41
C GLU A 79 0.76 10.23 11.41
N GLY A 80 1.40 9.16 11.87
CA GLY A 80 0.68 7.89 12.04
C GLY A 80 -0.27 7.94 13.23
N ASN A 81 -1.44 7.30 13.09
CA ASN A 81 -2.36 7.10 14.19
C ASN A 81 -1.79 6.07 15.19
N PRO A 82 -1.49 6.43 16.45
CA PRO A 82 -0.88 5.52 17.42
C PRO A 82 -1.79 4.33 17.79
N ASN A 83 -3.10 4.48 17.64
CA ASN A 83 -4.09 3.44 17.95
C ASN A 83 -4.33 2.49 16.78
N HIS A 84 -3.82 2.80 15.58
CA HIS A 84 -4.05 1.95 14.41
C HIS A 84 -3.15 0.71 14.44
N PRO A 85 -3.70 -0.52 14.39
CA PRO A 85 -2.94 -1.75 14.65
C PRO A 85 -1.89 -2.08 13.58
N VAL A 86 -2.04 -1.51 12.38
CA VAL A 86 -1.10 -1.75 11.27
C VAL A 86 0.19 -0.95 11.46
N ASN A 87 0.09 0.36 11.65
CA ASN A 87 1.26 1.24 11.67
C ASN A 87 1.61 1.81 13.05
N GLN A 88 0.73 1.71 14.05
CA GLN A 88 0.97 2.03 15.47
C GLN A 88 1.75 3.34 15.67
N GLY A 89 1.31 4.41 15.02
CA GLY A 89 1.94 5.73 15.11
C GLY A 89 3.09 5.99 14.12
N ALA A 90 3.57 5.00 13.38
CA ALA A 90 4.57 5.21 12.34
C ALA A 90 3.92 5.60 10.99
N LEU A 91 4.66 6.33 10.15
CA LEU A 91 4.26 6.69 8.80
C LEU A 91 5.52 6.78 7.93
N CYS A 92 5.48 6.20 6.73
CA CYS A 92 6.63 6.24 5.80
C CYS A 92 6.79 7.62 5.14
N ALA A 93 7.92 7.84 4.46
CA ALA A 93 8.20 9.10 3.77
C ALA A 93 7.09 9.49 2.77
N ARG A 94 6.53 8.52 2.01
CA ARG A 94 5.41 8.76 1.08
C ARG A 94 4.16 9.25 1.82
N GLY A 95 3.82 8.63 2.96
CA GLY A 95 2.71 9.05 3.78
C GLY A 95 2.91 10.43 4.42
N GLN A 96 4.13 10.76 4.86
CA GLN A 96 4.47 12.11 5.35
C GLN A 96 4.35 13.15 4.24
N ALA A 97 4.85 12.85 3.04
CA ALA A 97 4.81 13.74 1.89
C ALA A 97 3.42 13.84 1.23
N SER A 98 2.46 12.96 1.59
CA SER A 98 1.12 12.96 0.98
C SER A 98 0.37 14.26 1.17
N LEU A 99 0.69 15.02 2.23
CA LEU A 99 0.14 16.35 2.47
C LEU A 99 0.43 17.34 1.33
N GLN A 100 1.54 17.16 0.61
CA GLN A 100 1.88 18.00 -0.54
C GLN A 100 0.90 17.86 -1.70
N THR A 101 0.21 16.72 -1.80
CA THR A 101 -0.83 16.51 -2.81
C THR A 101 -1.96 17.53 -2.65
N LEU A 102 -2.31 17.88 -1.39
CA LEU A 102 -3.40 18.80 -1.08
C LEU A 102 -3.15 20.21 -1.59
N TYR A 103 -1.90 20.69 -1.48
CA TYR A 103 -1.50 22.05 -1.83
C TYR A 103 -0.72 22.15 -3.15
N ASN A 104 -0.66 21.05 -3.91
CA ASN A 104 0.11 21.04 -5.16
C ASN A 104 -0.52 21.98 -6.21
N PRO A 105 0.25 22.94 -6.76
CA PRO A 105 -0.25 23.86 -7.77
C PRO A 105 -0.60 23.18 -9.11
N ASN A 106 -0.12 21.96 -9.34
CA ASN A 106 -0.43 21.15 -10.52
C ASN A 106 -1.79 20.42 -10.43
N ARG A 107 -2.57 20.66 -9.38
CA ARG A 107 -3.94 20.15 -9.32
C ARG A 107 -4.79 20.75 -10.46
N HIS A 108 -5.78 19.98 -10.91
CA HIS A 108 -6.81 20.50 -11.79
C HIS A 108 -7.69 21.50 -11.04
N ALA A 109 -7.77 22.74 -11.54
CA ALA A 109 -8.54 23.79 -10.90
C ALA A 109 -10.02 23.81 -11.35
N HIS A 110 -10.30 23.35 -12.57
CA HIS A 110 -11.62 23.38 -13.19
C HIS A 110 -11.81 22.17 -14.11
N PRO A 111 -13.07 21.80 -14.45
CA PRO A 111 -13.32 20.83 -15.50
C PRO A 111 -12.73 21.27 -16.84
N VAL A 112 -12.22 20.30 -17.61
CA VAL A 112 -11.60 20.52 -18.92
C VAL A 112 -12.18 19.52 -19.94
N ALA A 113 -12.66 20.03 -21.07
CA ALA A 113 -13.05 19.22 -22.21
C ALA A 113 -12.20 19.59 -23.43
N ASP A 114 -11.57 18.59 -24.06
CA ASP A 114 -10.70 18.76 -25.23
C ASP A 114 -9.68 19.90 -25.05
N GLY A 115 -9.07 19.97 -23.87
CA GLY A 115 -8.05 20.97 -23.50
C GLY A 115 -8.61 22.35 -23.16
N LYS A 116 -9.92 22.57 -23.14
CA LYS A 116 -10.56 23.83 -22.78
C LYS A 116 -11.29 23.74 -21.45
N GLN A 117 -11.17 24.77 -20.64
CA GLN A 117 -11.95 24.88 -19.40
C GLN A 117 -13.44 25.01 -19.73
N ILE A 118 -14.26 24.26 -18.99
CA ILE A 118 -15.72 24.27 -19.08
C ILE A 118 -16.36 24.38 -17.69
N PRO A 119 -17.62 24.82 -17.58
CA PRO A 119 -18.37 24.75 -16.33
C PRO A 119 -18.66 23.31 -15.89
N TRP A 120 -18.82 23.09 -14.57
CA TRP A 120 -19.19 21.77 -14.03
C TRP A 120 -20.47 21.19 -14.64
N GLU A 121 -21.49 22.03 -14.83
CA GLU A 121 -22.76 21.61 -15.39
C GLU A 121 -22.58 21.00 -16.78
N GLU A 122 -21.79 21.64 -17.64
CA GLU A 122 -21.47 21.15 -18.96
C GLU A 122 -20.69 19.82 -18.89
N GLY A 123 -19.68 19.72 -18.01
CA GLY A 123 -18.91 18.49 -17.82
C GLY A 123 -19.79 17.32 -17.37
N MET A 124 -20.70 17.56 -16.42
CA MET A 124 -21.64 16.54 -15.94
C MET A 124 -22.66 16.12 -17.00
N GLN A 125 -23.11 17.06 -17.84
CA GLN A 125 -24.00 16.78 -18.98
C GLN A 125 -23.29 15.92 -20.03
N GLN A 126 -22.05 16.30 -20.41
CA GLN A 126 -21.25 15.50 -21.35
C GLN A 126 -20.99 14.09 -20.83
N PHE A 127 -20.63 13.94 -19.55
CA PHE A 127 -20.42 12.64 -18.95
C PHE A 127 -21.68 11.78 -18.94
N SER A 128 -22.83 12.37 -18.57
CA SER A 128 -24.12 11.67 -18.58
C SER A 128 -24.51 11.22 -20.00
N ALA A 129 -24.30 12.09 -21.02
CA ALA A 129 -24.60 11.79 -22.40
C ALA A 129 -23.75 10.65 -22.96
N ILE A 130 -22.44 10.63 -22.66
CA ILE A 130 -21.56 9.57 -23.16
C ILE A 130 -21.84 8.22 -22.49
N ILE A 131 -22.26 8.19 -21.22
CA ILE A 131 -22.68 6.94 -20.57
C ILE A 131 -23.89 6.36 -21.29
N GLN A 132 -24.92 7.18 -21.61
CA GLN A 132 -26.08 6.73 -22.34
C GLN A 132 -25.71 6.23 -23.75
N ALA A 133 -24.81 6.94 -24.43
CA ALA A 133 -24.34 6.54 -25.77
C ALA A 133 -23.46 5.28 -25.73
N ALA A 134 -22.71 5.05 -24.67
CA ALA A 134 -21.85 3.87 -24.50
C ALA A 134 -22.68 2.58 -24.30
N SER A 135 -23.89 2.69 -23.74
CA SER A 135 -24.82 1.56 -23.61
C SER A 135 -24.18 0.28 -23.04
N GLY A 136 -23.46 0.41 -21.95
CA GLY A 136 -22.74 -0.70 -21.29
C GLY A 136 -21.34 -1.02 -21.84
N ALA A 137 -20.93 -0.41 -22.95
CA ALA A 137 -19.55 -0.54 -23.47
C ALA A 137 -18.57 0.37 -22.68
N ILE A 138 -18.53 0.18 -21.37
CA ILE A 138 -17.78 1.01 -20.41
C ILE A 138 -16.65 0.21 -19.80
N ALA A 139 -15.45 0.79 -19.75
CA ALA A 139 -14.35 0.32 -18.92
C ALA A 139 -14.03 1.36 -17.83
N TYR A 140 -13.91 0.91 -16.61
CA TYR A 140 -13.45 1.70 -15.46
C TYR A 140 -12.07 1.21 -15.05
N LEU A 141 -11.06 2.08 -15.10
CA LEU A 141 -9.69 1.79 -14.74
C LEU A 141 -9.29 2.66 -13.54
N GLY A 142 -9.17 2.05 -12.37
CA GLY A 142 -8.83 2.75 -11.13
C GLY A 142 -7.95 1.90 -10.23
N LYS A 143 -7.49 2.47 -9.12
CA LYS A 143 -6.71 1.73 -8.12
C LYS A 143 -7.55 0.61 -7.48
N PRO A 144 -6.94 -0.50 -7.01
CA PRO A 144 -7.62 -1.47 -6.17
C PRO A 144 -8.18 -0.80 -4.91
N ALA A 145 -9.43 -1.10 -4.57
CA ALA A 145 -10.07 -0.61 -3.35
C ALA A 145 -10.25 -1.77 -2.37
N SER A 146 -9.81 -1.58 -1.14
CA SER A 146 -9.96 -2.56 -0.06
C SER A 146 -11.21 -2.33 0.81
N GLY A 147 -11.93 -1.22 0.58
CA GLY A 147 -13.12 -0.82 1.33
C GLY A 147 -14.39 -0.84 0.50
N SER A 148 -15.34 0.01 0.88
CA SER A 148 -16.67 0.12 0.26
C SER A 148 -16.66 0.70 -1.16
N GLU A 149 -15.58 1.39 -1.55
CA GLU A 149 -15.42 2.01 -2.88
C GLU A 149 -15.53 0.97 -4.01
N GLY A 150 -15.00 -0.24 -3.78
CA GLY A 150 -15.06 -1.30 -4.78
C GLY A 150 -16.48 -1.72 -5.11
N ASP A 151 -17.29 -1.97 -4.11
CA ASP A 151 -18.69 -2.34 -4.25
C ASP A 151 -19.49 -1.19 -4.86
N PHE A 152 -19.20 0.06 -4.46
CA PHE A 152 -19.81 1.26 -5.02
C PHE A 152 -19.56 1.38 -6.53
N VAL A 153 -18.32 1.16 -7.01
CA VAL A 153 -18.00 1.22 -8.44
C VAL A 153 -18.69 0.08 -9.22
N ASP A 154 -18.79 -1.12 -8.64
CA ASP A 154 -19.47 -2.23 -9.28
C ASP A 154 -21.00 -1.98 -9.38
N GLU A 155 -21.62 -1.43 -8.32
CA GLU A 155 -23.02 -0.98 -8.36
C GLU A 155 -23.22 0.16 -9.36
N TRP A 156 -22.26 1.08 -9.43
CA TRP A 156 -22.28 2.18 -10.38
C TRP A 156 -22.26 1.69 -11.85
N LEU A 157 -21.37 0.75 -12.17
CA LEU A 157 -21.30 0.15 -13.51
C LEU A 157 -22.62 -0.52 -13.89
N GLN A 158 -23.27 -1.22 -12.97
CA GLN A 158 -24.58 -1.80 -13.20
C GLN A 158 -25.64 -0.71 -13.46
N ALA A 159 -25.64 0.37 -12.68
CA ALA A 159 -26.55 1.49 -12.85
C ALA A 159 -26.33 2.25 -14.17
N ALA A 160 -25.10 2.30 -14.66
CA ALA A 160 -24.70 2.90 -15.92
C ALA A 160 -25.02 2.02 -17.17
N GLY A 161 -25.65 0.86 -16.98
CA GLY A 161 -26.03 -0.04 -18.06
C GLY A 161 -25.06 -1.20 -18.31
N GLY A 162 -24.08 -1.39 -17.43
CA GLY A 162 -23.04 -2.41 -17.49
C GLY A 162 -21.65 -1.85 -17.74
N GLY A 163 -20.66 -2.72 -17.73
CA GLY A 163 -19.26 -2.35 -17.94
C GLY A 163 -18.31 -3.30 -17.23
N GLN A 164 -17.03 -3.04 -17.37
CA GLN A 164 -15.95 -3.83 -16.76
C GLN A 164 -15.04 -2.94 -15.94
N ARG A 165 -14.71 -3.40 -14.71
CA ARG A 165 -13.74 -2.73 -13.85
C ARG A 165 -12.37 -3.38 -13.97
N PHE A 166 -11.36 -2.54 -14.19
CA PHE A 166 -9.94 -2.88 -14.16
C PHE A 166 -9.28 -2.21 -12.96
N LYS A 167 -8.54 -2.98 -12.19
CA LYS A 167 -7.90 -2.57 -10.94
C LYS A 167 -6.42 -2.37 -11.20
N PHE A 168 -6.01 -1.12 -11.46
CA PHE A 168 -4.66 -0.76 -11.89
C PHE A 168 -3.71 -0.59 -10.72
N ASN A 169 -2.76 -1.51 -10.58
CA ASN A 169 -1.66 -1.43 -9.61
C ASN A 169 -0.44 -2.15 -10.18
N LEU A 170 0.66 -1.43 -10.38
CA LEU A 170 1.93 -2.01 -10.86
C LEU A 170 2.73 -2.70 -9.74
N LEU A 171 2.54 -2.29 -8.49
CA LEU A 171 3.20 -2.88 -7.32
C LEU A 171 2.31 -3.96 -6.69
N THR A 172 1.75 -4.82 -7.52
CA THR A 172 0.79 -5.84 -7.10
C THR A 172 1.45 -7.06 -6.49
N GLN A 173 0.75 -7.72 -5.57
CA GLN A 173 1.10 -9.05 -5.04
C GLN A 173 0.30 -10.19 -5.73
N LYS A 174 -0.09 -10.00 -7.00
CA LYS A 174 -0.91 -10.97 -7.73
C LYS A 174 -0.23 -12.34 -7.86
N SER A 175 1.06 -12.37 -8.24
CA SER A 175 1.83 -13.63 -8.32
C SER A 175 1.87 -14.36 -6.97
N GLN A 176 1.92 -13.61 -5.84
CA GLN A 176 1.84 -14.20 -4.51
C GLN A 176 0.48 -14.85 -4.25
N ALA A 177 -0.62 -14.18 -4.62
CA ALA A 177 -1.98 -14.72 -4.49
C ALA A 177 -2.16 -15.98 -5.36
N GLU A 178 -1.64 -16.00 -6.58
CA GLU A 178 -1.69 -17.17 -7.47
C GLU A 178 -0.87 -18.33 -6.92
N ALA A 179 0.34 -18.07 -6.45
CA ALA A 179 1.19 -19.10 -5.82
C ALA A 179 0.54 -19.68 -4.55
N ASN A 180 -0.10 -18.82 -3.74
CA ASN A 180 -0.82 -19.25 -2.55
C ASN A 180 -2.06 -20.09 -2.92
N LYS A 181 -2.76 -19.75 -4.01
CA LYS A 181 -3.88 -20.55 -4.54
C LYS A 181 -3.43 -21.94 -4.97
N ILE A 182 -2.26 -22.04 -5.60
CA ILE A 182 -1.67 -23.34 -5.98
C ILE A 182 -1.25 -24.12 -4.73
N ALA A 183 -0.55 -23.45 -3.81
CA ALA A 183 0.07 -24.10 -2.67
C ALA A 183 -0.91 -24.45 -1.55
N PHE A 184 -1.88 -23.59 -1.27
CA PHE A 184 -2.72 -23.67 -0.06
C PHE A 184 -4.22 -23.62 -0.36
N ASP A 185 -4.61 -23.45 -1.62
CA ASP A 185 -6.00 -23.22 -2.07
C ASP A 185 -6.62 -21.90 -1.56
N HIS A 186 -5.78 -20.94 -1.17
CA HIS A 186 -6.12 -19.59 -0.74
C HIS A 186 -5.47 -18.56 -1.66
N ALA A 187 -6.28 -17.73 -2.33
CA ALA A 187 -5.79 -16.68 -3.24
C ALA A 187 -5.46 -15.36 -2.51
N ASP A 188 -5.18 -15.42 -1.21
CA ASP A 188 -4.91 -14.25 -0.38
C ASP A 188 -3.42 -14.11 -0.10
N VAL A 189 -3.01 -12.90 0.25
CA VAL A 189 -1.70 -12.64 0.84
C VAL A 189 -1.83 -12.87 2.35
N PRO A 190 -1.06 -13.80 2.93
CA PRO A 190 -1.14 -14.10 4.36
C PRO A 190 -0.55 -12.97 5.20
N GLU A 191 -0.89 -12.95 6.47
CA GLU A 191 -0.15 -12.18 7.46
C GLU A 191 1.16 -12.89 7.80
N TYR A 192 2.28 -12.15 7.73
CA TYR A 192 3.61 -12.65 8.06
C TYR A 192 3.96 -12.25 9.49
N ALA A 193 3.96 -13.23 10.39
CA ALA A 193 4.24 -13.03 11.81
C ALA A 193 5.75 -13.08 12.09
N PHE A 194 6.48 -12.03 11.68
CA PHE A 194 7.93 -11.89 11.90
C PHE A 194 8.30 -12.12 13.36
N GLU A 195 7.55 -11.53 14.28
CA GLU A 195 7.78 -11.59 15.73
C GLU A 195 7.77 -13.02 16.29
N LYS A 196 7.23 -13.99 15.54
CA LYS A 196 7.23 -15.42 15.90
C LYS A 196 8.37 -16.20 15.26
N ALA A 197 9.09 -15.60 14.30
CA ALA A 197 10.16 -16.28 13.60
C ALA A 197 11.45 -16.29 14.42
N GLY A 198 12.11 -17.44 14.47
CA GLY A 198 13.47 -17.58 15.01
C GLY A 198 14.53 -17.31 13.93
N VAL A 199 14.16 -17.53 12.66
CA VAL A 199 14.97 -17.20 11.48
C VAL A 199 14.08 -16.74 10.34
N VAL A 200 14.51 -15.69 9.62
CA VAL A 200 13.87 -15.19 8.41
C VAL A 200 14.79 -15.43 7.22
N PHE A 201 14.29 -16.10 6.19
CA PHE A 201 14.94 -16.21 4.88
C PHE A 201 14.18 -15.32 3.89
N ASN A 202 14.88 -14.36 3.33
CA ASN A 202 14.34 -13.39 2.42
C ASN A 202 14.86 -13.59 0.99
N PHE A 203 14.00 -14.11 0.13
CA PHE A 203 14.31 -14.35 -1.28
C PHE A 203 13.95 -13.11 -2.10
N SER A 204 14.89 -12.17 -2.19
CA SER A 204 14.80 -10.92 -2.98
C SER A 204 13.59 -10.03 -2.67
N THR A 205 13.01 -10.11 -1.46
CA THR A 205 11.81 -9.33 -1.11
C THR A 205 12.19 -8.04 -0.40
N ASP A 206 11.70 -6.91 -0.91
CA ASP A 206 11.99 -5.57 -0.36
C ASP A 206 10.94 -5.17 0.68
N PHE A 207 10.79 -6.01 1.73
CA PHE A 207 9.72 -5.89 2.71
C PHE A 207 9.84 -4.67 3.65
N LEU A 208 11.01 -4.04 3.73
CA LEU A 208 11.21 -2.76 4.42
C LEU A 208 11.03 -1.54 3.50
N GLU A 209 10.74 -1.76 2.22
CA GLU A 209 10.71 -0.72 1.18
C GLU A 209 9.33 -0.64 0.52
N ASN A 210 9.09 -1.42 -0.52
CA ASN A 210 7.89 -1.31 -1.36
C ASN A 210 6.99 -2.56 -1.34
N TRP A 211 7.44 -3.66 -0.74
CA TRP A 211 6.67 -4.89 -0.75
C TRP A 211 5.67 -4.97 0.40
N GLY A 212 4.40 -5.23 0.09
CA GLY A 212 3.34 -5.38 1.07
C GLY A 212 3.09 -4.11 1.89
N ASN A 213 3.12 -4.24 3.21
CA ASN A 213 3.03 -3.11 4.12
C ASN A 213 4.37 -2.84 4.82
N PRO A 214 5.23 -1.99 4.25
CA PRO A 214 6.58 -1.81 4.77
C PRO A 214 6.62 -1.23 6.19
N VAL A 215 5.65 -0.41 6.58
CA VAL A 215 5.59 0.18 7.94
C VAL A 215 5.29 -0.90 8.98
N GLU A 216 4.33 -1.76 8.71
CA GLU A 216 4.01 -2.90 9.58
C GLU A 216 5.15 -3.91 9.61
N ASN A 217 5.68 -4.27 8.43
CA ASN A 217 6.79 -5.20 8.28
C ASN A 217 8.03 -4.72 9.06
N ALA A 218 8.38 -3.43 8.96
CA ALA A 218 9.52 -2.85 9.68
C ALA A 218 9.36 -2.97 11.21
N ARG A 219 8.15 -2.73 11.72
CA ARG A 219 7.87 -2.85 13.16
C ARG A 219 7.97 -4.31 13.62
N ARG A 220 7.30 -5.23 12.92
CA ARG A 220 7.33 -6.66 13.24
C ARG A 220 8.74 -7.26 13.08
N PHE A 221 9.47 -6.82 12.05
CA PHE A 221 10.87 -7.20 11.86
C PHE A 221 11.76 -6.70 13.01
N THR A 222 11.58 -5.46 13.46
CA THR A 222 12.32 -4.92 14.61
C THR A 222 12.05 -5.73 15.87
N ASP A 223 10.79 -6.13 16.12
CA ASP A 223 10.42 -6.97 17.26
C ASP A 223 11.07 -8.36 17.21
N MET A 224 11.26 -8.90 16.02
CA MET A 224 11.96 -10.17 15.78
C MET A 224 13.47 -10.03 15.94
N HIS A 225 14.08 -8.98 15.35
CA HIS A 225 15.51 -8.86 15.15
C HIS A 225 16.24 -8.16 16.30
N VAL A 226 15.51 -7.64 17.29
CA VAL A 226 16.12 -7.02 18.47
C VAL A 226 16.69 -8.09 19.41
N TYR A 227 17.82 -7.77 20.08
CA TYR A 227 18.39 -8.62 21.10
C TYR A 227 17.49 -8.66 22.34
N LYS A 228 16.94 -9.81 22.65
CA LYS A 228 16.06 -10.05 23.82
C LYS A 228 16.46 -11.34 24.52
N ASN A 229 16.51 -11.32 25.86
CA ASN A 229 16.74 -12.50 26.69
C ASN A 229 18.01 -13.30 26.33
N GLY A 230 19.11 -12.61 26.01
CA GLY A 230 20.38 -13.25 25.65
C GLY A 230 20.43 -13.82 24.23
N ARG A 231 19.41 -13.58 23.40
CA ARG A 231 19.29 -14.12 22.04
C ARG A 231 18.89 -13.05 21.05
N LYS A 232 19.41 -13.15 19.82
CA LYS A 232 18.99 -12.44 18.63
C LYS A 232 18.57 -13.46 17.58
N ASN A 233 17.39 -13.26 16.97
CA ASN A 233 16.94 -14.10 15.88
C ASN A 233 17.67 -13.73 14.58
N LYS A 234 17.79 -14.68 13.65
CA LYS A 234 18.60 -14.52 12.43
C LYS A 234 17.78 -13.93 11.28
N PHE A 235 18.43 -13.09 10.49
CA PHE A 235 17.91 -12.60 9.22
C PHE A 235 18.92 -12.86 8.09
N ILE A 236 18.56 -13.69 7.13
CA ILE A 236 19.39 -14.08 5.99
C ILE A 236 18.74 -13.57 4.71
N HIS A 237 19.45 -12.75 3.96
CA HIS A 237 19.03 -12.21 2.67
C HIS A 237 19.64 -13.04 1.52
N ILE A 238 18.81 -13.61 0.67
CA ILE A 238 19.16 -14.47 -0.46
C ILE A 238 18.73 -13.73 -1.73
N SER A 239 19.68 -13.09 -2.41
CA SER A 239 19.34 -12.17 -3.49
C SER A 239 20.58 -11.87 -4.36
N PRO A 240 20.40 -11.59 -5.66
CA PRO A 240 21.48 -11.13 -6.51
C PRO A 240 21.97 -9.71 -6.18
N GLN A 241 21.19 -8.93 -5.47
CA GLN A 241 21.52 -7.54 -5.10
C GLN A 241 21.25 -7.26 -3.62
N VAL A 242 21.92 -6.22 -3.10
CA VAL A 242 21.61 -5.64 -1.78
C VAL A 242 20.68 -4.46 -1.95
N SER A 243 19.51 -4.53 -1.31
CA SER A 243 18.58 -3.43 -1.11
C SER A 243 18.71 -2.87 0.31
N LEU A 244 17.92 -1.85 0.67
CA LEU A 244 17.82 -1.36 2.04
C LEU A 244 17.40 -2.50 3.00
N THR A 245 16.51 -3.38 2.56
CA THR A 245 16.13 -4.60 3.29
C THR A 245 17.33 -5.52 3.46
N GLY A 246 18.06 -5.81 2.39
CA GLY A 246 19.25 -6.65 2.42
C GLY A 246 20.37 -6.10 3.28
N ALA A 247 20.54 -4.78 3.34
CA ALA A 247 21.52 -4.09 4.20
C ALA A 247 21.27 -4.29 5.71
N LYS A 248 20.12 -4.83 6.11
CA LYS A 248 19.81 -5.16 7.52
C LYS A 248 20.04 -6.64 7.84
N ALA A 249 20.46 -7.45 6.86
CA ALA A 249 20.68 -8.88 7.06
C ALA A 249 21.91 -9.18 7.91
N ASP A 250 21.84 -10.25 8.71
CA ASP A 250 22.99 -10.81 9.40
C ASP A 250 23.94 -11.52 8.43
N ARG A 251 23.38 -12.05 7.34
CA ARG A 251 24.14 -12.69 6.25
C ARG A 251 23.44 -12.45 4.91
N TRP A 252 24.22 -12.06 3.91
CA TRP A 252 23.78 -11.98 2.53
C TRP A 252 24.37 -13.13 1.73
N ILE A 253 23.50 -13.91 1.08
CA ILE A 253 23.85 -14.98 0.16
C ILE A 253 23.60 -14.47 -1.26
N VAL A 254 24.68 -14.25 -1.99
CA VAL A 254 24.61 -13.84 -3.40
C VAL A 254 24.21 -15.04 -4.25
N ILE A 255 23.21 -14.84 -5.11
CA ILE A 255 22.69 -15.86 -6.02
C ILE A 255 22.67 -15.34 -7.46
N ASN A 256 22.62 -16.23 -8.42
CA ASN A 256 22.34 -15.85 -9.81
C ASN A 256 20.88 -15.34 -9.93
N PRO A 257 20.63 -14.26 -10.70
CA PRO A 257 19.28 -13.68 -10.86
C PRO A 257 18.26 -14.71 -11.35
N GLY A 258 17.08 -14.72 -10.75
CA GLY A 258 15.96 -15.61 -11.10
C GLY A 258 16.07 -17.04 -10.55
N THR A 259 17.07 -17.32 -9.70
CA THR A 259 17.27 -18.67 -9.10
C THR A 259 16.77 -18.78 -7.66
N GLU A 260 16.07 -17.77 -7.14
CA GLU A 260 15.53 -17.76 -5.78
C GLU A 260 14.71 -19.00 -5.45
N GLY A 261 13.88 -19.43 -6.39
CA GLY A 261 13.03 -20.61 -6.22
C GLY A 261 13.84 -21.92 -6.18
N LEU A 262 14.93 -22.02 -6.96
CA LEU A 262 15.83 -23.19 -6.92
C LEU A 262 16.53 -23.31 -5.57
N VAL A 263 17.00 -22.18 -5.02
CA VAL A 263 17.59 -22.13 -3.67
C VAL A 263 16.55 -22.54 -2.61
N ALA A 264 15.32 -22.03 -2.70
CA ALA A 264 14.25 -22.41 -1.78
C ALA A 264 13.93 -23.91 -1.83
N LEU A 265 13.86 -24.52 -3.02
CA LEU A 265 13.64 -25.95 -3.18
C LEU A 265 14.83 -26.80 -2.71
N ALA A 266 16.07 -26.31 -2.89
CA ALA A 266 17.25 -27.02 -2.38
C ALA A 266 17.23 -27.11 -0.86
N ILE A 267 16.97 -25.99 -0.17
CA ILE A 267 16.82 -25.96 1.29
C ILE A 267 15.65 -26.86 1.72
N ALA A 268 14.50 -26.77 1.03
CA ALA A 268 13.33 -27.62 1.30
C ALA A 268 13.63 -29.12 1.11
N SER A 269 14.51 -29.48 0.15
CA SER A 269 14.86 -30.88 -0.09
C SER A 269 15.62 -31.50 1.08
N VAL A 270 16.54 -30.74 1.69
CA VAL A 270 17.30 -31.17 2.87
C VAL A 270 16.36 -31.31 4.08
N ILE A 271 15.55 -30.28 4.37
CA ILE A 271 14.59 -30.31 5.50
C ILE A 271 13.60 -31.46 5.34
N GLN A 272 13.07 -31.68 4.14
CA GLN A 272 12.12 -32.78 3.88
C GLN A 272 12.77 -34.17 4.04
N LYS A 273 14.07 -34.30 3.68
CA LYS A 273 14.83 -35.55 3.86
C LYS A 273 14.94 -35.91 5.35
N GLU A 274 15.22 -34.92 6.20
CA GLU A 274 15.34 -35.12 7.66
C GLU A 274 13.98 -35.31 8.35
N ASN A 275 12.99 -34.46 8.04
CA ASN A 275 11.71 -34.44 8.76
C ASN A 275 10.66 -35.41 8.19
N GLY A 276 10.70 -35.72 6.91
CA GLY A 276 9.77 -36.65 6.24
C GLY A 276 8.30 -36.21 6.22
N THR A 277 8.00 -34.92 6.50
CA THR A 277 6.65 -34.41 6.77
C THR A 277 5.67 -34.64 5.62
N TYR A 278 6.12 -34.40 4.37
CA TYR A 278 5.27 -34.52 3.17
C TYR A 278 5.79 -35.61 2.24
N LYS A 279 5.38 -36.88 2.46
CA LYS A 279 5.84 -38.03 1.67
C LYS A 279 5.72 -37.84 0.15
N PHE A 280 4.68 -37.15 -0.32
CA PHE A 280 4.44 -36.89 -1.74
C PHE A 280 5.48 -35.96 -2.38
N LEU A 281 6.19 -35.13 -1.59
CA LEU A 281 7.24 -34.25 -2.09
C LEU A 281 8.59 -34.97 -2.27
N LYS A 282 8.79 -36.15 -1.73
CA LYS A 282 10.10 -36.83 -1.72
C LYS A 282 10.70 -36.94 -3.12
N LYS A 283 9.94 -37.47 -4.08
CA LYS A 283 10.42 -37.62 -5.49
C LYS A 283 10.62 -36.26 -6.18
N TYR A 284 9.71 -35.33 -5.93
CA TYR A 284 9.77 -33.99 -6.51
C TYR A 284 11.03 -33.24 -6.05
N LEU A 285 11.28 -33.18 -4.75
CA LEU A 285 12.41 -32.45 -4.17
C LEU A 285 13.78 -33.10 -4.47
N GLN A 286 13.84 -34.39 -4.78
CA GLN A 286 15.08 -35.04 -5.23
C GLN A 286 15.66 -34.45 -6.54
N ALA A 287 14.82 -33.79 -7.35
CA ALA A 287 15.27 -33.10 -8.56
C ALA A 287 16.03 -31.80 -8.25
N TYR A 288 15.83 -31.25 -7.04
CA TYR A 288 16.35 -29.97 -6.57
C TYR A 288 17.29 -30.12 -5.36
N SER A 289 18.07 -31.23 -5.30
CA SER A 289 19.06 -31.37 -4.21
C SER A 289 20.15 -30.29 -4.34
N PRO A 290 20.81 -29.90 -3.21
CA PRO A 290 21.88 -28.88 -3.22
C PRO A 290 22.90 -29.09 -4.32
N GLU A 291 23.36 -30.32 -4.56
CA GLU A 291 24.38 -30.68 -5.56
C GLU A 291 23.89 -30.42 -6.98
N LYS A 292 22.60 -30.54 -7.25
CA LYS A 292 22.02 -30.38 -8.58
C LYS A 292 21.75 -28.92 -8.96
N VAL A 293 21.56 -28.06 -7.99
CA VAL A 293 21.21 -26.64 -8.24
C VAL A 293 22.37 -25.69 -7.96
N ALA A 294 23.49 -26.18 -7.42
CA ALA A 294 24.60 -25.33 -7.01
C ALA A 294 25.16 -24.51 -8.18
N GLU A 295 25.36 -25.12 -9.35
CA GLU A 295 25.86 -24.45 -10.55
C GLU A 295 24.89 -23.37 -11.03
N ALA A 296 23.60 -23.69 -11.16
CA ALA A 296 22.57 -22.76 -11.61
C ALA A 296 22.43 -21.58 -10.68
N THR A 297 22.50 -21.80 -9.38
CA THR A 297 22.29 -20.77 -8.34
C THR A 297 23.53 -19.93 -8.03
N GLY A 298 24.72 -20.44 -8.34
CA GLY A 298 25.99 -19.84 -7.92
C GLY A 298 26.29 -20.04 -6.43
N VAL A 299 25.54 -20.90 -5.74
CA VAL A 299 25.71 -21.18 -4.29
C VAL A 299 26.14 -22.61 -4.10
N SER A 300 27.21 -22.84 -3.33
CA SER A 300 27.71 -24.18 -3.10
C SER A 300 26.71 -25.08 -2.35
N ALA A 301 26.78 -26.39 -2.59
CA ALA A 301 25.92 -27.38 -1.94
C ALA A 301 26.06 -27.36 -0.42
N GLU A 302 27.25 -27.06 0.10
CA GLU A 302 27.54 -26.95 1.53
C GLU A 302 26.77 -25.77 2.14
N ILE A 303 26.78 -24.58 1.50
CA ILE A 303 26.03 -23.39 1.97
C ILE A 303 24.53 -23.67 1.93
N LEU A 304 24.02 -24.30 0.87
CA LEU A 304 22.59 -24.66 0.78
C LEU A 304 22.18 -25.62 1.90
N SER A 305 23.05 -26.58 2.25
CA SER A 305 22.82 -27.52 3.35
C SER A 305 22.92 -26.83 4.72
N GLU A 306 23.87 -25.91 4.91
CA GLU A 306 24.00 -25.07 6.11
C GLU A 306 22.74 -24.25 6.36
N LEU A 307 22.18 -23.60 5.34
CA LEU A 307 20.92 -22.85 5.44
C LEU A 307 19.75 -23.75 5.88
N ALA A 308 19.69 -24.98 5.40
CA ALA A 308 18.67 -25.94 5.86
C ALA A 308 18.83 -26.31 7.34
N ILE A 309 20.06 -26.49 7.82
CA ILE A 309 20.36 -26.74 9.23
C ILE A 309 19.96 -25.51 10.07
N ASP A 310 20.35 -24.31 9.65
CA ASP A 310 19.95 -23.05 10.29
C ASP A 310 18.43 -22.92 10.45
N ALA A 311 17.67 -23.30 9.41
CA ALA A 311 16.21 -23.27 9.44
C ALA A 311 15.62 -24.26 10.46
N MET A 312 16.24 -25.43 10.61
CA MET A 312 15.78 -26.47 11.56
C MET A 312 16.16 -26.14 13.00
N GLU A 313 17.34 -25.61 13.25
CA GLU A 313 17.85 -25.32 14.61
C GLU A 313 17.28 -24.02 15.20
N HIS A 314 17.06 -23.01 14.36
CA HIS A 314 16.62 -21.68 14.79
C HIS A 314 15.14 -21.40 14.48
N GLY A 315 14.37 -22.40 14.06
CA GLY A 315 12.96 -22.23 13.76
C GLY A 315 12.10 -21.67 14.92
N PRO A 316 10.86 -21.23 14.65
CA PRO A 316 10.14 -21.33 13.37
C PRO A 316 10.77 -20.46 12.28
N LEU A 317 10.85 -21.02 11.07
CA LEU A 317 11.27 -20.27 9.88
C LEU A 317 10.14 -19.33 9.44
N LEU A 318 10.52 -18.20 8.83
CA LEU A 318 9.69 -17.41 7.94
C LEU A 318 10.45 -17.20 6.64
N ALA A 319 10.01 -17.82 5.55
CA ALA A 319 10.56 -17.58 4.21
C ALA A 319 9.66 -16.60 3.44
N LEU A 320 10.25 -15.52 2.94
CA LEU A 320 9.60 -14.47 2.16
C LEU A 320 10.08 -14.51 0.72
N GLY A 321 9.20 -14.23 -0.23
CA GLY A 321 9.51 -14.12 -1.65
C GLY A 321 8.59 -13.12 -2.34
N GLY A 322 8.93 -12.72 -3.58
CA GLY A 322 8.07 -11.87 -4.40
C GLY A 322 8.47 -10.41 -4.47
N GLY A 323 9.76 -10.09 -4.33
CA GLY A 323 10.30 -8.76 -4.62
C GLY A 323 10.39 -8.47 -6.13
N ASN A 324 10.61 -7.19 -6.47
CA ASN A 324 10.73 -6.76 -7.87
C ASN A 324 11.90 -7.44 -8.62
N VAL A 325 13.00 -7.70 -7.91
CA VAL A 325 14.19 -8.36 -8.47
C VAL A 325 13.91 -9.81 -8.87
N SER A 326 12.98 -10.47 -8.19
CA SER A 326 12.52 -11.83 -8.52
C SER A 326 11.34 -11.86 -9.50
N ALA A 327 10.97 -10.71 -10.06
CA ALA A 327 9.88 -10.59 -11.02
C ALA A 327 10.35 -11.10 -12.41
N THR A 328 10.25 -12.38 -12.61
CA THR A 328 10.56 -13.08 -13.85
C THR A 328 9.30 -13.73 -14.42
N ASP A 329 9.41 -14.38 -15.58
CA ASP A 329 8.36 -15.23 -16.15
C ASP A 329 8.02 -16.47 -15.30
N GLN A 330 8.88 -16.82 -14.33
CA GLN A 330 8.70 -17.90 -13.37
C GLN A 330 8.38 -17.39 -11.95
N SER A 331 7.82 -16.17 -11.82
CA SER A 331 7.55 -15.57 -10.50
C SER A 331 6.57 -16.39 -9.65
N VAL A 332 5.54 -16.97 -10.25
CA VAL A 332 4.55 -17.81 -9.55
C VAL A 332 5.19 -19.10 -9.06
N GLU A 333 5.97 -19.76 -9.91
CA GLU A 333 6.70 -21.01 -9.60
C GLU A 333 7.71 -20.78 -8.48
N THR A 334 8.45 -19.67 -8.52
CA THR A 334 9.38 -19.25 -7.46
C THR A 334 8.66 -19.09 -6.13
N LEU A 335 7.49 -18.46 -6.12
CA LEU A 335 6.70 -18.27 -4.91
C LEU A 335 6.08 -19.57 -4.41
N VAL A 336 5.71 -20.50 -5.30
CA VAL A 336 5.32 -21.87 -4.92
C VAL A 336 6.48 -22.59 -4.24
N ALA A 337 7.72 -22.43 -4.73
CA ALA A 337 8.90 -23.00 -4.11
C ALA A 337 9.14 -22.46 -2.68
N VAL A 338 9.01 -21.15 -2.49
CA VAL A 338 9.08 -20.52 -1.16
C VAL A 338 7.95 -21.04 -0.23
N ASN A 339 6.75 -21.23 -0.77
CA ASN A 339 5.62 -21.80 -0.04
C ASN A 339 5.86 -23.28 0.36
N ILE A 340 6.51 -24.06 -0.50
CA ILE A 340 6.93 -25.44 -0.16
C ILE A 340 7.93 -25.40 1.00
N LEU A 341 8.94 -24.52 0.94
CA LEU A 341 9.92 -24.34 2.02
C LEU A 341 9.23 -23.99 3.33
N ASN A 342 8.31 -23.04 3.34
CA ASN A 342 7.53 -22.68 4.51
C ASN A 342 6.72 -23.86 5.07
N ALA A 343 6.16 -24.69 4.22
CA ALA A 343 5.38 -25.85 4.66
C ALA A 343 6.27 -26.95 5.27
N VAL A 344 7.37 -27.33 4.61
CA VAL A 344 8.25 -28.40 5.11
C VAL A 344 9.01 -28.02 6.37
N SER A 345 9.28 -26.72 6.58
CA SER A 345 9.89 -26.20 7.81
C SER A 345 8.89 -26.02 8.97
N GLY A 346 7.59 -26.23 8.73
CA GLY A 346 6.54 -26.07 9.73
C GLY A 346 6.19 -24.62 10.06
N ALA A 347 6.47 -23.67 9.16
CA ALA A 347 6.11 -22.26 9.26
C ALA A 347 4.60 -22.01 9.08
N LEU A 348 3.94 -22.85 8.28
CA LEU A 348 2.52 -22.73 7.99
C LEU A 348 1.66 -22.79 9.26
N ASN A 349 0.72 -21.86 9.40
CA ASN A 349 -0.11 -21.65 10.60
C ASN A 349 0.67 -21.22 11.86
N LYS A 350 1.95 -20.85 11.74
CA LYS A 350 2.76 -20.28 12.83
C LYS A 350 3.26 -18.90 12.48
N THR A 351 4.12 -18.80 11.47
CA THR A 351 4.67 -17.53 10.96
C THR A 351 3.94 -17.05 9.71
N ILE A 352 3.21 -17.92 9.01
CA ILE A 352 2.33 -17.61 7.88
C ILE A 352 0.90 -17.89 8.27
N LEU A 353 0.07 -16.86 8.30
CA LEU A 353 -1.28 -16.89 8.85
C LEU A 353 -2.29 -16.42 7.81
N PHE A 354 -3.14 -17.31 7.31
CA PHE A 354 -4.22 -16.99 6.39
C PHE A 354 -5.48 -16.54 7.14
N SER A 355 -6.27 -15.67 6.51
CA SER A 355 -7.56 -15.22 7.01
C SER A 355 -8.68 -15.54 6.02
N ASP A 356 -9.91 -15.28 6.40
CA ASP A 356 -11.08 -15.38 5.54
C ASP A 356 -11.36 -14.09 4.72
N GLN A 357 -10.52 -13.07 4.90
CA GLN A 357 -10.62 -11.82 4.19
C GLN A 357 -9.77 -11.89 2.92
N THR A 358 -10.40 -11.67 1.77
CA THR A 358 -9.73 -11.59 0.48
C THR A 358 -8.98 -10.27 0.36
N ALA A 359 -7.72 -10.32 -0.03
CA ALA A 359 -6.96 -9.12 -0.38
C ALA A 359 -7.56 -8.44 -1.61
N PRO A 360 -7.43 -7.10 -1.76
CA PRO A 360 -7.88 -6.43 -2.96
C PRO A 360 -7.19 -7.02 -4.19
N GLU A 361 -7.99 -7.56 -5.12
CA GLU A 361 -7.44 -8.08 -6.37
C GLU A 361 -6.94 -6.94 -7.25
N SER A 362 -5.82 -7.16 -7.95
CA SER A 362 -5.35 -6.31 -9.04
C SER A 362 -5.57 -6.99 -10.37
N SER A 363 -5.78 -6.21 -11.43
CA SER A 363 -5.83 -6.72 -12.78
C SER A 363 -4.47 -7.29 -13.18
N THR A 364 -4.48 -8.41 -13.88
CA THR A 364 -3.27 -9.06 -14.39
C THR A 364 -2.72 -8.32 -15.61
N HIS A 365 -1.52 -8.64 -16.03
CA HIS A 365 -0.98 -8.19 -17.32
C HIS A 365 -1.90 -8.61 -18.49
N GLN A 366 -2.48 -9.82 -18.41
CA GLN A 366 -3.42 -10.32 -19.41
C GLN A 366 -4.71 -9.49 -19.44
N ASP A 367 -5.27 -9.11 -18.28
CA ASP A 367 -6.46 -8.25 -18.20
C ASP A 367 -6.20 -6.88 -18.84
N LEU A 368 -5.03 -6.27 -18.58
CA LEU A 368 -4.65 -4.99 -19.20
C LEU A 368 -4.40 -5.13 -20.70
N THR A 369 -3.81 -6.23 -21.15
CA THR A 369 -3.65 -6.53 -22.58
C THR A 369 -5.01 -6.72 -23.25
N GLN A 370 -5.95 -7.37 -22.57
CA GLN A 370 -7.33 -7.52 -23.05
C GLN A 370 -8.05 -6.17 -23.14
N LEU A 371 -7.89 -5.31 -22.12
CA LEU A 371 -8.42 -3.93 -22.16
C LEU A 371 -7.91 -3.17 -23.39
N ILE A 372 -6.61 -3.22 -23.65
CA ILE A 372 -5.99 -2.58 -24.82
C ILE A 372 -6.55 -3.15 -26.14
N SER A 373 -6.71 -4.46 -26.21
CA SER A 373 -7.29 -5.15 -27.37
C SER A 373 -8.75 -4.72 -27.60
N ASP A 374 -9.55 -4.65 -26.55
CA ASP A 374 -10.98 -4.27 -26.63
C ASP A 374 -11.16 -2.79 -26.97
N LEU A 375 -10.28 -1.91 -26.50
CA LEU A 375 -10.21 -0.50 -26.93
C LEU A 375 -9.90 -0.41 -28.43
N ASN A 376 -8.87 -1.13 -28.91
CA ASN A 376 -8.49 -1.13 -30.33
C ASN A 376 -9.60 -1.69 -31.24
N ALA A 377 -10.36 -2.67 -30.75
CA ALA A 377 -11.48 -3.26 -31.45
C ALA A 377 -12.76 -2.41 -31.41
N GLY A 378 -12.77 -1.26 -30.71
CA GLY A 378 -13.95 -0.40 -30.55
C GLY A 378 -15.08 -1.01 -29.71
N LYS A 379 -14.80 -2.07 -28.93
CA LYS A 379 -15.77 -2.68 -28.02
C LYS A 379 -16.03 -1.80 -26.79
N ILE A 380 -15.04 -0.99 -26.38
CA ILE A 380 -15.15 -0.02 -25.31
C ILE A 380 -15.36 1.34 -25.96
N LYS A 381 -16.47 1.99 -25.63
CA LYS A 381 -16.82 3.33 -26.11
C LYS A 381 -16.51 4.41 -25.09
N LEU A 382 -16.55 4.08 -23.79
CA LEU A 382 -16.22 4.96 -22.68
C LEU A 382 -15.15 4.31 -21.81
N LEU A 383 -14.01 4.98 -21.66
CA LEU A 383 -12.98 4.65 -20.70
C LEU A 383 -12.97 5.69 -19.58
N ILE A 384 -13.26 5.26 -18.36
CA ILE A 384 -13.10 6.10 -17.16
C ILE A 384 -11.76 5.75 -16.53
N VAL A 385 -10.89 6.76 -16.33
CA VAL A 385 -9.62 6.60 -15.64
C VAL A 385 -9.67 7.37 -14.33
N ASP A 386 -9.61 6.62 -13.21
CA ASP A 386 -9.74 7.15 -11.88
C ASP A 386 -8.38 7.22 -11.16
N ASP A 387 -7.96 8.44 -10.88
CA ASP A 387 -6.76 8.83 -10.10
C ASP A 387 -5.52 7.93 -10.36
N SER A 388 -5.34 7.55 -11.62
CA SER A 388 -4.23 6.72 -12.08
C SER A 388 -3.60 7.27 -13.36
N ASN A 389 -2.33 6.91 -13.62
CA ASN A 389 -1.59 7.40 -14.78
C ASN A 389 -1.04 6.25 -15.64
N PRO A 390 -1.92 5.45 -16.28
CA PRO A 390 -1.50 4.32 -17.09
C PRO A 390 -0.68 4.70 -18.34
N VAL A 391 -0.84 5.91 -18.87
CA VAL A 391 -0.03 6.39 -20.01
C VAL A 391 1.45 6.49 -19.65
N TYR A 392 1.78 6.91 -18.44
CA TYR A 392 3.15 6.93 -17.94
C TYR A 392 3.62 5.54 -17.50
N ALA A 393 2.78 4.86 -16.75
CA ALA A 393 3.17 3.70 -15.97
C ALA A 393 3.27 2.39 -16.78
N LEU A 394 2.51 2.28 -17.89
CA LEU A 394 2.60 1.12 -18.77
C LEU A 394 3.72 1.29 -19.81
N PRO A 395 4.43 0.20 -20.16
CA PRO A 395 5.42 0.25 -21.21
C PRO A 395 4.84 0.78 -22.52
N PRO A 396 5.52 1.69 -23.22
CA PRO A 396 5.05 2.22 -24.51
C PRO A 396 4.76 1.13 -25.57
N SER A 397 5.47 0.00 -25.48
CA SER A 397 5.28 -1.17 -26.35
C SER A 397 3.90 -1.81 -26.23
N MET A 398 3.18 -1.62 -25.12
CA MET A 398 1.79 -2.09 -24.97
C MET A 398 0.80 -1.25 -25.78
N GLY A 399 1.16 -0.03 -26.19
CA GLY A 399 0.32 0.81 -27.05
C GLY A 399 -0.92 1.40 -26.35
N PHE A 400 -0.92 1.50 -25.02
CA PHE A 400 -2.10 1.98 -24.27
C PHE A 400 -2.56 3.37 -24.68
N LEU A 401 -1.63 4.35 -24.85
CA LEU A 401 -1.95 5.70 -25.30
C LEU A 401 -2.67 5.73 -26.64
N GLN A 402 -2.32 4.84 -27.56
CA GLN A 402 -2.95 4.77 -28.87
C GLN A 402 -4.33 4.12 -28.78
N ALA A 403 -4.45 3.08 -27.96
CA ALA A 403 -5.70 2.37 -27.74
C ALA A 403 -6.75 3.24 -27.04
N MET A 404 -6.38 3.99 -25.99
CA MET A 404 -7.33 4.83 -25.26
C MET A 404 -7.98 5.91 -26.12
N LYS A 405 -7.28 6.41 -27.16
CA LYS A 405 -7.82 7.39 -28.13
C LYS A 405 -8.94 6.85 -29.02
N LYS A 406 -9.22 5.53 -28.98
CA LYS A 406 -10.33 4.91 -29.72
C LYS A 406 -11.66 4.97 -28.97
N ALA A 407 -11.64 5.30 -27.67
CA ALA A 407 -12.81 5.50 -26.85
C ALA A 407 -12.92 6.97 -26.42
N PHE A 408 -14.09 7.39 -25.93
CA PHE A 408 -14.18 8.65 -25.19
C PHE A 408 -13.58 8.44 -23.80
N VAL A 409 -12.66 9.27 -23.40
CA VAL A 409 -11.93 9.13 -22.14
C VAL A 409 -12.35 10.20 -21.15
N VAL A 410 -12.88 9.76 -20.00
CA VAL A 410 -13.15 10.61 -18.84
C VAL A 410 -12.10 10.32 -17.77
N SER A 411 -11.40 11.35 -17.33
CA SER A 411 -10.46 11.24 -16.21
C SER A 411 -11.02 11.92 -14.96
N LEU A 412 -11.06 11.17 -13.85
CA LEU A 412 -11.40 11.65 -12.52
C LEU A 412 -10.09 11.75 -11.74
N ALA A 413 -9.42 12.89 -11.78
CA ALA A 413 -8.10 13.02 -11.19
C ALA A 413 -7.90 14.34 -10.46
N SER A 414 -7.15 14.31 -9.38
CA SER A 414 -6.77 15.52 -8.64
C SER A 414 -5.63 16.28 -9.32
N GLN A 415 -4.70 15.57 -9.98
CA GLN A 415 -3.46 16.15 -10.53
C GLN A 415 -3.35 15.96 -12.04
N LYS A 416 -2.64 16.89 -12.67
CA LYS A 416 -2.27 16.80 -14.10
C LYS A 416 -1.27 15.65 -14.30
N SER A 417 -1.47 14.90 -15.38
CA SER A 417 -0.63 13.78 -15.77
C SER A 417 -0.71 13.53 -17.27
N GLU A 418 0.12 12.65 -17.80
CA GLU A 418 0.10 12.24 -19.20
C GLU A 418 -1.27 11.69 -19.60
N THR A 419 -1.90 10.93 -18.70
CA THR A 419 -3.24 10.38 -18.92
C THR A 419 -4.31 11.47 -18.96
N THR A 420 -4.29 12.43 -18.02
CA THR A 420 -5.26 13.53 -18.02
C THR A 420 -5.08 14.44 -19.22
N HIS A 421 -3.84 14.62 -19.70
CA HIS A 421 -3.58 15.40 -20.90
C HIS A 421 -4.15 14.75 -22.18
N ALA A 422 -4.23 13.42 -22.20
CA ALA A 422 -4.76 12.66 -23.33
C ALA A 422 -6.27 12.37 -23.22
N ALA A 423 -6.93 12.75 -22.13
CA ALA A 423 -8.35 12.53 -21.91
C ALA A 423 -9.22 13.57 -22.64
N ASN A 424 -10.43 13.16 -23.07
CA ASN A 424 -11.42 14.05 -23.68
C ASN A 424 -12.08 14.96 -22.65
N LEU A 425 -12.39 14.41 -21.47
CA LEU A 425 -13.01 15.14 -20.36
C LEU A 425 -12.24 14.85 -19.07
N VAL A 426 -11.81 15.91 -18.40
CA VAL A 426 -11.20 15.84 -17.07
C VAL A 426 -12.13 16.52 -16.09
N LEU A 427 -12.55 15.78 -15.05
CA LEU A 427 -13.33 16.30 -13.95
C LEU A 427 -12.45 16.31 -12.69
N PRO A 428 -12.12 17.48 -12.13
CA PRO A 428 -11.25 17.62 -10.98
C PRO A 428 -11.76 16.86 -9.77
N ALA A 429 -10.93 15.95 -9.26
CA ALA A 429 -11.26 15.17 -8.08
C ALA A 429 -10.65 15.79 -6.81
N LEU A 430 -11.36 15.67 -5.69
CA LEU A 430 -10.85 15.97 -4.37
C LEU A 430 -9.72 14.99 -3.99
N THR A 431 -8.80 15.45 -3.16
CA THR A 431 -7.79 14.58 -2.56
C THR A 431 -8.36 13.77 -1.40
N ALA A 432 -7.64 12.76 -0.96
CA ALA A 432 -8.04 11.95 0.20
C ALA A 432 -8.21 12.76 1.51
N TYR A 433 -7.60 13.94 1.60
CA TYR A 433 -7.73 14.84 2.74
C TYR A 433 -9.02 15.67 2.74
N GLU A 434 -9.72 15.69 1.62
CA GLU A 434 -10.92 16.50 1.37
C GLU A 434 -12.18 15.63 1.14
N SER A 435 -12.05 14.30 1.09
CA SER A 435 -13.11 13.37 0.72
C SER A 435 -13.34 12.26 1.74
N TRP A 436 -14.55 11.72 1.73
CA TRP A 436 -14.92 10.55 2.51
C TRP A 436 -14.51 9.25 1.82
N GLY A 437 -14.22 8.21 2.61
CA GLY A 437 -13.92 6.87 2.14
C GLY A 437 -13.63 5.93 3.30
N ASP A 438 -13.27 4.71 2.96
CA ASP A 438 -12.79 3.72 3.92
C ASP A 438 -11.76 2.77 3.29
N ALA A 439 -11.10 1.98 4.12
CA ALA A 439 -10.18 0.95 3.67
C ALA A 439 -10.12 -0.20 4.68
N PHE A 440 -10.07 -1.43 4.16
CA PHE A 440 -9.96 -2.65 4.96
C PHE A 440 -8.65 -3.37 4.61
N PRO A 441 -7.50 -2.83 5.07
CA PRO A 441 -6.18 -3.27 4.60
C PRO A 441 -5.84 -4.70 5.00
N ARG A 442 -6.41 -5.21 6.09
CA ARG A 442 -6.23 -6.58 6.56
C ARG A 442 -7.37 -7.02 7.48
N ASN A 443 -7.38 -8.31 7.80
CA ASN A 443 -8.36 -8.90 8.70
C ASN A 443 -8.41 -8.21 10.06
N GLY A 444 -9.63 -7.87 10.49
CA GLY A 444 -9.89 -7.17 11.74
C GLY A 444 -9.66 -5.66 11.70
N VAL A 445 -9.21 -5.08 10.59
CA VAL A 445 -8.95 -3.65 10.46
C VAL A 445 -9.91 -3.02 9.45
N ARG A 446 -10.77 -2.13 9.92
CA ARG A 446 -11.67 -1.30 9.12
C ARG A 446 -11.40 0.14 9.42
N SER A 447 -10.68 0.80 8.52
CA SER A 447 -10.25 2.18 8.67
C SER A 447 -11.22 3.12 7.97
N ILE A 448 -11.47 4.28 8.57
CA ILE A 448 -12.26 5.35 7.96
C ILE A 448 -11.34 6.43 7.38
N GLN A 449 -11.68 6.92 6.21
CA GLN A 449 -11.12 8.13 5.65
C GLN A 449 -12.15 9.24 5.82
N GLN A 450 -11.89 10.17 6.74
CA GLN A 450 -12.70 11.37 6.88
C GLN A 450 -11.96 12.58 6.30
N PRO A 451 -12.66 13.57 5.71
CA PRO A 451 -12.05 14.82 5.31
C PRO A 451 -11.51 15.53 6.55
N VAL A 452 -10.32 16.10 6.42
CA VAL A 452 -9.63 16.81 7.51
C VAL A 452 -9.73 18.33 7.36
N MET A 453 -10.19 18.78 6.21
CA MET A 453 -10.47 20.19 5.91
C MET A 453 -11.46 20.30 4.75
N SER A 454 -12.02 21.49 4.58
CA SER A 454 -12.80 21.84 3.39
C SER A 454 -11.89 21.93 2.15
N THR A 455 -12.49 21.88 0.97
CA THR A 455 -11.78 22.04 -0.29
C THR A 455 -10.96 23.33 -0.31
N VAL A 456 -9.75 23.25 -0.84
CA VAL A 456 -8.89 24.42 -1.04
C VAL A 456 -9.51 25.34 -2.09
N ASN A 457 -9.87 26.57 -1.71
CA ASN A 457 -10.69 27.50 -2.51
C ASN A 457 -10.21 27.76 -3.94
N MET A 458 -8.93 27.53 -4.25
CA MET A 458 -8.40 27.71 -5.61
C MET A 458 -8.69 26.54 -6.56
N PHE A 459 -9.27 25.43 -6.04
CA PHE A 459 -9.59 24.24 -6.82
C PHE A 459 -11.10 23.99 -6.76
N ASP A 460 -11.77 24.15 -7.89
CA ASP A 460 -13.19 23.78 -8.04
C ASP A 460 -13.28 22.29 -8.34
N ALA A 461 -13.08 21.47 -7.29
CA ALA A 461 -13.04 20.01 -7.35
C ALA A 461 -14.19 19.39 -6.57
N ARG A 462 -14.59 18.16 -6.93
CA ARG A 462 -15.65 17.39 -6.24
C ARG A 462 -15.14 15.99 -5.87
N ALA A 463 -15.78 15.35 -4.89
CA ALA A 463 -15.49 13.96 -4.59
C ALA A 463 -15.82 13.08 -5.80
N ARG A 464 -14.91 12.15 -6.15
CA ARG A 464 -15.07 11.26 -7.31
C ARG A 464 -16.36 10.47 -7.22
N GLU A 465 -16.64 9.96 -6.06
CA GLU A 465 -17.80 9.14 -5.77
C GLU A 465 -19.11 9.95 -5.90
N ASP A 466 -19.10 11.24 -5.50
CA ASP A 466 -20.25 12.12 -5.67
C ASP A 466 -20.46 12.50 -7.15
N ILE A 467 -19.39 12.66 -7.93
CA ILE A 467 -19.47 12.83 -9.38
C ILE A 467 -20.14 11.60 -10.00
N LEU A 468 -19.65 10.40 -9.69
CA LEU A 468 -20.19 9.15 -10.20
C LEU A 468 -21.65 8.94 -9.78
N LEU A 469 -21.98 9.17 -8.51
CA LEU A 469 -23.34 9.05 -7.98
C LEU A 469 -24.30 9.98 -8.71
N SER A 470 -23.94 11.27 -8.85
CA SER A 470 -24.78 12.26 -9.53
C SER A 470 -25.02 11.88 -10.99
N VAL A 471 -24.00 11.43 -11.70
CA VAL A 471 -24.12 11.01 -13.10
C VAL A 471 -24.98 9.75 -13.22
N ALA A 472 -24.81 8.77 -12.33
CA ALA A 472 -25.68 7.57 -12.33
C ALA A 472 -27.15 7.93 -12.12
N GLN A 473 -27.44 8.85 -11.19
CA GLN A 473 -28.82 9.34 -10.94
C GLN A 473 -29.39 10.13 -12.12
N ASN A 474 -28.56 10.86 -12.86
CA ASN A 474 -28.97 11.54 -14.10
C ASN A 474 -29.37 10.54 -15.21
N VAL A 475 -28.64 9.44 -15.33
CA VAL A 475 -28.87 8.39 -16.33
C VAL A 475 -30.01 7.47 -15.90
N ASN A 476 -30.06 7.11 -14.64
CA ASN A 476 -31.04 6.21 -14.04
C ASN A 476 -31.51 6.74 -12.68
N LYS A 477 -32.68 7.36 -12.65
CA LYS A 477 -33.26 7.99 -11.44
C LYS A 477 -33.43 7.04 -10.25
N LYS A 478 -33.40 5.72 -10.47
CA LYS A 478 -33.49 4.71 -9.40
C LYS A 478 -32.12 4.32 -8.87
N ALA A 479 -31.03 4.70 -9.56
CA ALA A 479 -29.69 4.39 -9.11
C ALA A 479 -29.41 5.05 -7.77
N PHE A 480 -28.84 4.29 -6.84
CA PHE A 480 -28.49 4.75 -5.50
C PHE A 480 -29.65 5.47 -4.76
N SER A 481 -30.90 5.00 -4.97
CA SER A 481 -32.07 5.61 -4.33
C SER A 481 -31.89 5.61 -2.81
N GLY A 482 -32.12 6.79 -2.18
CA GLY A 482 -31.92 7.00 -0.73
C GLY A 482 -30.52 7.48 -0.35
N ASN A 483 -29.59 7.67 -1.30
CA ASN A 483 -28.30 8.29 -1.07
C ASN A 483 -28.23 9.62 -1.84
N SER A 484 -28.07 10.73 -1.13
CA SER A 484 -27.88 12.05 -1.73
C SER A 484 -26.39 12.38 -1.95
N SER A 485 -25.53 11.66 -1.27
CA SER A 485 -24.07 11.78 -1.32
C SER A 485 -23.41 10.42 -1.12
N TYR A 486 -22.11 10.35 -1.42
CA TYR A 486 -21.31 9.17 -1.09
C TYR A 486 -21.20 8.95 0.43
N LEU A 487 -21.24 10.02 1.22
CA LEU A 487 -21.26 9.89 2.68
C LEU A 487 -22.51 9.10 3.15
N ASP A 488 -23.68 9.33 2.58
CA ASP A 488 -24.89 8.57 2.93
C ASP A 488 -24.70 7.08 2.58
N TYR A 489 -24.15 6.79 1.41
CA TYR A 489 -23.81 5.42 1.01
C TYR A 489 -22.86 4.76 1.99
N LEU A 490 -21.78 5.46 2.35
CA LEU A 490 -20.77 5.00 3.29
C LEU A 490 -21.37 4.73 4.68
N GLN A 491 -22.18 5.65 5.20
CA GLN A 491 -22.85 5.50 6.48
C GLN A 491 -23.81 4.29 6.48
N ASN A 492 -24.52 4.04 5.39
CA ASN A 492 -25.36 2.86 5.24
C ASN A 492 -24.54 1.54 5.30
N ILE A 493 -23.33 1.52 4.72
CA ILE A 493 -22.41 0.37 4.85
C ILE A 493 -21.93 0.23 6.30
N TRP A 494 -21.52 1.35 6.94
CA TRP A 494 -21.04 1.32 8.32
C TRP A 494 -22.11 0.97 9.35
N GLN A 495 -23.40 1.22 9.08
CA GLN A 495 -24.51 0.67 9.88
C GLN A 495 -24.58 -0.86 9.79
N LYS A 496 -24.33 -1.44 8.59
CA LYS A 496 -24.24 -2.89 8.45
C LYS A 496 -23.02 -3.46 9.19
N ILE A 497 -21.89 -2.75 9.14
CA ILE A 497 -20.68 -3.10 9.89
C ILE A 497 -20.94 -3.05 11.40
N GLN A 498 -21.59 -1.99 11.91
CA GLN A 498 -21.98 -1.86 13.31
C GLN A 498 -22.75 -3.10 13.81
N ARG A 499 -23.75 -3.52 13.05
CA ARG A 499 -24.54 -4.74 13.39
C ARG A 499 -23.67 -6.00 13.37
N LYS A 500 -22.77 -6.12 12.37
CA LYS A 500 -21.88 -7.29 12.22
C LYS A 500 -20.87 -7.43 13.36
N VAL A 501 -20.34 -6.31 13.87
CA VAL A 501 -19.44 -6.30 15.03
C VAL A 501 -20.17 -6.37 16.38
N GLY A 502 -21.51 -6.31 16.37
CA GLY A 502 -22.35 -6.42 17.57
C GLY A 502 -22.38 -5.17 18.45
N ASP A 503 -22.04 -4.00 17.91
CA ASP A 503 -22.13 -2.73 18.65
C ASP A 503 -23.59 -2.29 18.78
N ARG A 504 -24.06 -2.10 20.02
CA ARG A 504 -25.47 -1.81 20.36
C ARG A 504 -25.74 -0.33 20.60
N ARG A 505 -24.76 0.55 20.47
CA ARG A 505 -24.95 2.01 20.58
C ARG A 505 -25.88 2.52 19.48
N ASN A 506 -26.44 3.73 19.63
CA ASN A 506 -27.05 4.39 18.49
C ASN A 506 -25.98 4.67 17.40
N PHE A 507 -26.40 4.83 16.16
CA PHE A 507 -25.46 4.97 15.05
C PHE A 507 -24.58 6.22 15.19
N ASP A 508 -25.13 7.34 15.66
CA ASP A 508 -24.35 8.58 15.80
C ASP A 508 -23.21 8.43 16.81
N SER A 509 -23.48 7.84 17.98
CA SER A 509 -22.44 7.58 18.97
C SER A 509 -21.39 6.57 18.47
N PHE A 510 -21.81 5.56 17.72
CA PHE A 510 -20.92 4.62 17.07
C PHE A 510 -20.06 5.33 16.02
N TRP A 511 -20.69 6.14 15.16
CA TRP A 511 -20.01 6.87 14.07
C TRP A 511 -18.98 7.86 14.61
N ILE A 512 -19.31 8.64 15.64
CA ILE A 512 -18.37 9.54 16.33
C ILE A 512 -17.16 8.76 16.83
N SER A 513 -17.37 7.61 17.48
CA SER A 513 -16.30 6.76 17.97
C SER A 513 -15.41 6.21 16.83
N VAL A 514 -15.99 5.90 15.67
CA VAL A 514 -15.25 5.48 14.47
C VAL A 514 -14.36 6.62 13.98
N LEU A 515 -14.87 7.85 13.92
CA LEU A 515 -14.13 9.03 13.48
C LEU A 515 -12.98 9.36 14.44
N GLU A 516 -13.25 9.32 15.75
CA GLU A 516 -12.24 9.60 16.79
C GLU A 516 -11.09 8.60 16.79
N ASN A 517 -11.38 7.31 16.54
CA ASN A 517 -10.37 6.26 16.52
C ASN A 517 -9.70 6.05 15.14
N GLY A 518 -10.31 6.59 14.07
CA GLY A 518 -9.89 6.33 12.70
C GLY A 518 -10.36 4.98 12.15
N GLY A 519 -11.35 4.35 12.80
CA GLY A 519 -11.91 3.07 12.38
C GLY A 519 -12.32 2.14 13.51
N ILE A 520 -12.52 0.86 13.16
CA ILE A 520 -12.78 -0.26 14.08
C ILE A 520 -11.66 -1.27 13.94
N PHE A 521 -11.12 -1.69 15.07
CA PHE A 521 -10.00 -2.60 15.14
C PHE A 521 -10.36 -3.82 16.00
N GLU A 522 -10.50 -4.97 15.37
CA GLU A 522 -10.80 -6.25 15.98
C GLU A 522 -9.57 -7.16 15.95
N LYS A 523 -9.54 -8.16 16.82
CA LYS A 523 -8.50 -9.18 16.74
C LYS A 523 -8.67 -9.97 15.44
N PRO A 524 -7.57 -10.19 14.67
CA PRO A 524 -7.63 -10.94 13.43
C PRO A 524 -8.07 -12.39 13.71
N LYS A 525 -8.87 -12.95 12.80
CA LYS A 525 -9.28 -14.35 12.81
C LYS A 525 -8.53 -15.08 11.72
N PHE A 526 -7.81 -16.13 12.10
CA PHE A 526 -7.04 -16.92 11.16
C PHE A 526 -7.72 -18.26 10.88
N ILE A 527 -7.57 -18.71 9.65
CA ILE A 527 -8.02 -20.03 9.19
C ILE A 527 -6.81 -20.94 9.03
N ARG A 528 -7.03 -22.24 9.16
CA ARG A 528 -5.96 -23.23 9.03
C ARG A 528 -5.75 -23.59 7.56
N ALA A 529 -4.56 -23.37 7.05
CA ALA A 529 -4.14 -23.76 5.72
C ALA A 529 -3.34 -25.09 5.75
N SER A 530 -3.35 -25.81 4.65
CA SER A 530 -2.56 -27.04 4.44
C SER A 530 -1.95 -27.06 3.05
N LEU A 531 -0.79 -27.69 2.90
CA LEU A 531 -0.09 -27.77 1.62
C LEU A 531 -0.84 -28.68 0.63
N ASN A 532 -1.17 -28.15 -0.54
CA ASN A 532 -1.83 -28.87 -1.61
C ASN A 532 -0.83 -29.73 -2.41
N ARG A 533 -1.26 -30.92 -2.84
CA ARG A 533 -0.41 -31.83 -3.64
C ARG A 533 -0.07 -31.27 -5.03
N ARG A 534 -0.83 -30.31 -5.55
CA ARG A 534 -0.57 -29.65 -6.85
C ARG A 534 0.80 -29.00 -6.94
N VAL A 535 1.42 -28.59 -5.82
CA VAL A 535 2.77 -28.01 -5.82
C VAL A 535 3.83 -28.94 -6.43
N ALA A 536 3.64 -30.26 -6.36
CA ALA A 536 4.57 -31.23 -6.94
C ALA A 536 4.52 -31.32 -8.48
N SER A 537 3.59 -30.64 -9.13
CA SER A 537 3.53 -30.53 -10.60
C SER A 537 4.17 -29.22 -11.14
N VAL A 538 4.47 -28.29 -10.25
CA VAL A 538 5.13 -27.01 -10.61
C VAL A 538 6.60 -27.29 -10.92
N LYS A 539 7.09 -26.80 -12.05
CA LYS A 539 8.49 -26.98 -12.47
C LYS A 539 9.17 -25.62 -12.49
N LEU A 540 10.34 -25.57 -11.90
CA LEU A 540 11.27 -24.45 -12.03
C LEU A 540 12.39 -24.86 -12.96
N ASN A 541 12.67 -24.02 -13.93
CA ASN A 541 13.78 -24.19 -14.86
C ASN A 541 14.94 -23.28 -14.46
N ASP A 542 16.15 -23.70 -14.78
CA ASP A 542 17.32 -22.85 -14.72
C ASP A 542 17.13 -21.69 -15.72
N PRO A 543 17.23 -20.41 -15.28
CA PRO A 543 17.15 -19.27 -16.19
C PRO A 543 18.37 -19.16 -17.14
N GLY A 544 19.36 -20.07 -17.04
CA GLY A 544 20.55 -20.11 -17.91
C GLY A 544 21.51 -18.94 -17.68
N MET A 545 21.53 -18.35 -16.49
CA MET A 545 22.41 -17.22 -16.17
C MET A 545 23.80 -17.61 -15.68
N ALA A 546 24.04 -18.91 -15.42
CA ALA A 546 25.32 -19.40 -14.96
C ALA A 546 26.38 -19.26 -16.06
N GLY A 547 27.54 -18.67 -15.71
CA GLY A 547 28.69 -18.55 -16.65
C GLY A 547 28.52 -17.51 -17.76
N SER A 548 27.51 -16.62 -17.70
CA SER A 548 27.42 -15.53 -18.67
C SER A 548 28.45 -14.45 -18.35
N ASP A 549 29.40 -14.24 -19.26
CA ASP A 549 30.32 -13.10 -19.23
C ASP A 549 29.57 -11.82 -19.66
N GLY A 550 28.87 -11.17 -18.73
CA GLY A 550 28.15 -9.98 -19.08
C GLY A 550 27.43 -9.32 -17.90
N LEU A 551 26.85 -8.12 -18.13
CA LEU A 551 26.04 -7.41 -17.17
C LEU A 551 24.58 -7.88 -17.28
N THR A 552 23.97 -8.18 -16.14
CA THR A 552 22.55 -8.50 -16.05
C THR A 552 21.78 -7.27 -15.57
N LEU A 553 20.79 -6.85 -16.36
CA LEU A 553 19.88 -5.76 -15.96
C LEU A 553 18.81 -6.29 -15.00
N LEU A 554 18.79 -5.75 -13.78
CA LEU A 554 17.77 -6.03 -12.78
C LEU A 554 16.90 -4.79 -12.59
N PRO A 555 15.66 -4.76 -13.08
CA PRO A 555 14.77 -3.64 -12.87
C PRO A 555 14.29 -3.61 -11.41
N THR A 556 14.35 -2.42 -10.79
CA THR A 556 13.85 -2.20 -9.43
C THR A 556 12.94 -0.99 -9.40
N THR A 557 12.09 -0.89 -8.38
CA THR A 557 11.26 0.30 -8.15
C THR A 557 11.93 1.23 -7.16
N SER A 558 11.78 2.55 -7.36
CA SER A 558 12.24 3.54 -6.40
C SER A 558 11.47 3.40 -5.08
N LEU A 559 12.17 3.41 -3.96
CA LEU A 559 11.58 3.42 -2.62
C LEU A 559 10.64 4.62 -2.41
N LEU A 560 11.06 5.79 -2.85
CA LEU A 560 10.36 7.06 -2.62
C LEU A 560 9.26 7.33 -3.65
N LEU A 561 9.55 7.09 -4.93
CA LEU A 561 8.66 7.44 -6.02
C LEU A 561 7.69 6.30 -6.40
N GLY A 562 8.04 5.05 -6.07
CA GLY A 562 7.21 3.87 -6.34
C GLY A 562 6.98 3.67 -7.84
N ASP A 563 5.72 3.68 -8.24
CA ASP A 563 5.25 3.59 -9.63
C ASP A 563 5.18 4.96 -10.36
N GLY A 564 5.82 5.99 -9.81
CA GLY A 564 5.76 7.36 -10.29
C GLY A 564 4.67 8.21 -9.63
N SER A 565 3.75 7.63 -8.84
CA SER A 565 2.69 8.37 -8.13
C SER A 565 3.24 9.37 -7.09
N GLY A 566 4.50 9.20 -6.67
CA GLY A 566 5.22 10.13 -5.79
C GLY A 566 5.91 11.30 -6.50
N ALA A 567 5.99 11.31 -7.83
CA ALA A 567 6.80 12.27 -8.59
C ALA A 567 6.40 13.75 -8.41
N ASN A 568 5.12 14.03 -8.16
CA ASN A 568 4.61 15.37 -7.91
C ASN A 568 4.75 15.85 -6.44
N LYS A 569 5.60 15.18 -5.64
CA LYS A 569 5.84 15.53 -4.24
C LYS A 569 7.28 15.98 -4.05
N PRO A 570 7.56 17.29 -4.03
CA PRO A 570 8.93 17.83 -3.95
C PRO A 570 9.74 17.26 -2.79
N TRP A 571 9.13 17.04 -1.62
CA TRP A 571 9.86 16.46 -0.48
C TRP A 571 10.41 15.06 -0.76
N LEU A 572 9.71 14.25 -1.55
CA LEU A 572 10.23 12.92 -1.93
C LEU A 572 11.39 13.04 -2.92
N GLN A 573 11.41 14.07 -3.76
CA GLN A 573 12.48 14.33 -4.71
C GLN A 573 13.77 14.83 -4.02
N GLU A 574 13.63 15.48 -2.85
CA GLU A 574 14.76 16.01 -2.07
C GLU A 574 15.39 14.95 -1.15
N VAL A 575 14.67 13.87 -0.82
CA VAL A 575 15.20 12.80 0.03
C VAL A 575 16.16 11.95 -0.79
N PRO A 576 17.44 11.79 -0.36
CA PRO A 576 18.40 10.94 -1.06
C PRO A 576 17.94 9.48 -1.06
N ASP A 577 18.24 8.78 -2.14
CA ASP A 577 18.09 7.32 -2.16
C ASP A 577 18.96 6.68 -1.09
N PRO A 578 18.41 5.81 -0.20
CA PRO A 578 19.13 5.31 0.97
C PRO A 578 20.30 4.38 0.63
N MET A 579 20.33 3.82 -0.59
CA MET A 579 21.40 2.91 -1.02
C MET A 579 22.49 3.65 -1.80
N SER A 580 22.13 4.49 -2.75
CA SER A 580 23.08 5.26 -3.56
C SER A 580 23.46 6.60 -2.94
N GLN A 581 22.65 7.11 -2.00
CA GLN A 581 22.78 8.43 -1.36
C GLN A 581 22.71 9.60 -2.38
N ILE A 582 22.11 9.37 -3.53
CA ILE A 582 21.92 10.36 -4.59
C ILE A 582 20.47 10.83 -4.59
N VAL A 583 20.27 12.11 -4.83
CA VAL A 583 18.94 12.68 -5.13
C VAL A 583 18.69 12.51 -6.62
N TRP A 584 17.56 11.96 -6.98
CA TRP A 584 17.18 11.66 -8.36
C TRP A 584 16.32 12.75 -8.95
#